data_40472abeb760cb08c597bfccf64fb841
#
_entry.id   40472abeb760cb08c597bfccf64fb841
#
_cell.length_a   1.000
_cell.length_b   1.000
_cell.length_c   1.000
_cell.angle_alpha   90.00
_cell.angle_beta   90.00
_cell.angle_gamma   90.00
#
_symmetry.space_group_name_H-M   'P 1'
#
loop_
_entity.id
_entity.type
_entity.pdbx_description
1 polymer ?
#
loop_
_entity_poly.entity_id
_entity_poly.type
_entity_poly.pdbx_seq_one_letter_code
_entity_poly.pdbx_strand_id
1 'polypeptide(L)'
;AKDENYTSTLQVNLQRVSNDTYLKVHDINTELVKADQNILKSDINYEFQNENNFLGVSASAFEDITKKDRTKYEYIIPNLVFERNVFTDEKLGMVDIHSNAFAKNYNVNQTTKMFVNDFSWKSNMFTNFKGLESKFEGLLKIVNYEADNAEKYKTDGFNAEVSSALAYKAKLPLVKKNISKNKISFLTPKLSLRYAPGHMRNIQNDDLKLSYGNLFSINKNAQVDVVEKGVSAIYGVEISNNNLDGNVPGEKNYSLSLGQIYNIEENTSLPSRSSLDQKASDLVGEAYLKLSNNLTLKNSFSVDHNFNDINYNDLQANLILGNTNFNISYLEENNHVGNSNYVKSDIKIELNNSTQLSFDFKKNLETHSTEFYNLSYNYINDCLKAGLAFRREFYADKDIEASDSLMFQISLLPFGGVPVPLIDR
;
A
#
# COMPACT_ATOMS: atom_id res chain seq x y z
N ALA A 1 22.30 16.92 1.74
CA ALA A 1 23.32 17.20 2.77
C ALA A 1 22.93 16.49 4.06
N LYS A 2 23.88 16.15 4.87
CA LYS A 2 23.69 15.52 6.18
C LYS A 2 24.59 16.24 7.20
N ASP A 3 23.99 16.61 8.31
CA ASP A 3 24.66 17.19 9.47
C ASP A 3 24.23 16.36 10.69
N GLU A 4 24.90 16.54 11.86
CA GLU A 4 24.50 15.82 13.08
C GLU A 4 23.04 16.12 13.50
N ASN A 5 22.53 17.32 13.18
CA ASN A 5 21.20 17.77 13.60
C ASN A 5 20.13 17.73 12.51
N TYR A 6 20.48 17.55 11.24
CA TYR A 6 19.49 17.51 10.16
C TYR A 6 19.97 16.73 8.93
N THR A 7 19.02 16.29 8.14
CA THR A 7 19.25 15.68 6.83
C THR A 7 18.44 16.45 5.79
N SER A 8 19.07 16.78 4.66
CA SER A 8 18.35 17.33 3.51
C SER A 8 18.68 16.55 2.24
N THR A 9 17.66 16.30 1.42
CA THR A 9 17.76 15.53 0.19
C THR A 9 17.07 16.29 -0.93
N LEU A 10 17.75 16.43 -2.07
CA LEU A 10 17.18 16.90 -3.32
C LEU A 10 17.16 15.73 -4.31
N GLN A 11 15.99 15.41 -4.83
CA GLN A 11 15.79 14.36 -5.83
C GLN A 11 15.14 14.97 -7.07
N VAL A 12 15.63 14.57 -8.24
CA VAL A 12 15.05 14.96 -9.53
C VAL A 12 14.86 13.70 -10.35
N ASN A 13 13.61 13.46 -10.77
CA ASN A 13 13.22 12.35 -11.64
C ASN A 13 12.57 12.92 -12.90
N LEU A 14 13.04 12.49 -14.07
CA LEU A 14 12.45 12.87 -15.35
C LEU A 14 12.08 11.60 -16.10
N GLN A 15 10.81 11.48 -16.46
CA GLN A 15 10.28 10.34 -17.21
C GLN A 15 9.56 10.84 -18.45
N ARG A 16 9.96 10.35 -19.61
CA ARG A 16 9.33 10.63 -20.90
C ARG A 16 9.52 9.47 -21.85
N VAL A 17 8.49 9.17 -22.61
CA VAL A 17 8.54 8.15 -23.68
C VAL A 17 8.31 8.77 -25.04
N SER A 18 8.78 8.10 -26.08
CA SER A 18 8.60 8.55 -27.47
C SER A 18 7.18 8.29 -27.99
N ASN A 19 6.53 7.23 -27.50
CA ASN A 19 5.12 6.91 -27.75
C ASN A 19 4.50 6.18 -26.56
N ASP A 20 3.18 6.05 -26.55
CA ASP A 20 2.38 5.57 -25.43
C ASP A 20 2.61 4.06 -25.13
N THR A 21 3.11 3.29 -26.08
CA THR A 21 3.35 1.85 -25.93
C THR A 21 4.84 1.50 -25.76
N TYR A 22 5.73 2.50 -25.79
CA TYR A 22 7.19 2.30 -25.81
C TYR A 22 7.71 1.40 -24.67
N LEU A 23 7.23 1.62 -23.44
CA LEU A 23 7.67 0.83 -22.27
C LEU A 23 7.26 -0.63 -22.41
N LYS A 24 6.04 -0.88 -22.89
CA LYS A 24 5.48 -2.23 -23.06
C LYS A 24 6.14 -2.96 -24.22
N VAL A 25 6.24 -2.31 -25.39
CA VAL A 25 6.85 -2.89 -26.60
C VAL A 25 8.31 -3.30 -26.36
N HIS A 26 9.07 -2.48 -25.65
CA HIS A 26 10.49 -2.75 -25.38
C HIS A 26 10.74 -3.38 -24.00
N ASP A 27 9.69 -3.75 -23.24
CA ASP A 27 9.75 -4.34 -21.89
C ASP A 27 10.75 -3.62 -20.98
N ILE A 28 10.68 -2.28 -20.96
CA ILE A 28 11.61 -1.42 -20.22
C ILE A 28 11.36 -1.56 -18.73
N ASN A 29 12.26 -2.18 -18.01
CA ASN A 29 12.24 -2.33 -16.57
C ASN A 29 13.50 -1.76 -15.94
N THR A 30 13.37 -0.60 -15.31
CA THR A 30 14.46 0.08 -14.58
C THR A 30 14.02 0.36 -13.14
N GLU A 31 14.88 1.01 -12.37
CA GLU A 31 14.49 1.48 -11.02
C GLU A 31 13.43 2.60 -11.09
N LEU A 32 13.38 3.35 -12.20
CA LEU A 32 12.49 4.51 -12.37
C LEU A 32 11.18 4.17 -13.08
N VAL A 33 11.19 3.21 -14.01
CA VAL A 33 10.01 2.86 -14.82
C VAL A 33 9.85 1.35 -14.92
N LYS A 34 8.59 0.90 -15.08
CA LYS A 34 8.20 -0.49 -15.31
C LYS A 34 7.50 -0.62 -16.66
N ALA A 35 7.66 -1.76 -17.32
CA ALA A 35 7.04 -2.02 -18.61
C ALA A 35 5.49 -1.92 -18.57
N ASP A 36 4.88 -2.32 -17.47
CA ASP A 36 3.44 -2.25 -17.22
C ASP A 36 2.95 -0.91 -16.64
N GLN A 37 3.86 0.06 -16.45
CA GLN A 37 3.53 1.37 -15.93
C GLN A 37 2.69 2.18 -16.93
N ASN A 38 1.53 2.65 -16.48
CA ASN A 38 0.64 3.47 -17.29
C ASN A 38 0.76 4.98 -17.02
N ILE A 39 1.38 5.37 -15.91
CA ILE A 39 1.55 6.77 -15.51
C ILE A 39 3.03 7.05 -15.33
N LEU A 40 3.55 7.99 -16.12
CA LEU A 40 4.90 8.53 -15.97
C LEU A 40 4.87 9.68 -14.97
N LYS A 41 5.82 9.71 -14.05
CA LYS A 41 5.97 10.77 -13.06
C LYS A 41 7.32 11.47 -13.22
N SER A 42 7.30 12.74 -13.58
CA SER A 42 8.47 13.62 -13.50
C SER A 42 8.32 14.53 -12.28
N ASP A 43 9.31 14.55 -11.40
CA ASP A 43 9.24 15.36 -10.19
C ASP A 43 10.60 15.92 -9.76
N ILE A 44 10.50 17.04 -9.06
CA ILE A 44 11.58 17.61 -8.26
C ILE A 44 11.07 17.59 -6.82
N ASN A 45 11.83 16.97 -5.93
CA ASN A 45 11.48 16.82 -4.53
C ASN A 45 12.64 17.28 -3.65
N TYR A 46 12.36 18.20 -2.73
CA TYR A 46 13.29 18.61 -1.70
C TYR A 46 12.72 18.25 -0.33
N GLU A 47 13.46 17.52 0.45
CA GLU A 47 13.12 17.08 1.79
C GLU A 47 14.14 17.63 2.80
N PHE A 48 13.62 18.12 3.92
CA PHE A 48 14.38 18.52 5.08
C PHE A 48 13.79 17.84 6.30
N GLN A 49 14.64 17.19 7.09
CA GLN A 49 14.24 16.48 8.30
C GLN A 49 15.21 16.73 9.43
N ASN A 50 14.67 16.97 10.63
CA ASN A 50 15.38 16.91 11.90
C ASN A 50 14.59 16.01 12.88
N GLU A 51 14.99 15.96 14.17
CA GLU A 51 14.37 15.09 15.17
C GLU A 51 12.85 15.26 15.28
N ASN A 52 12.32 16.48 15.17
CA ASN A 52 10.93 16.80 15.47
C ASN A 52 10.15 17.33 14.26
N ASN A 53 10.82 17.66 13.16
CA ASN A 53 10.19 18.31 12.02
C ASN A 53 10.59 17.62 10.72
N PHE A 54 9.62 17.50 9.82
CA PHE A 54 9.80 17.15 8.42
C PHE A 54 9.19 18.24 7.56
N LEU A 55 9.89 18.66 6.51
CA LEU A 55 9.40 19.55 5.47
C LEU A 55 9.73 18.96 4.11
N GLY A 56 8.69 18.65 3.33
CA GLY A 56 8.78 18.23 1.94
C GLY A 56 8.23 19.31 1.01
N VAL A 57 8.98 19.63 -0.04
CA VAL A 57 8.54 20.56 -1.10
C VAL A 57 8.74 19.86 -2.43
N SER A 58 7.66 19.69 -3.20
CA SER A 58 7.77 19.03 -4.49
C SER A 58 6.95 19.73 -5.59
N ALA A 59 7.38 19.49 -6.82
CA ALA A 59 6.66 19.82 -8.04
C ALA A 59 6.63 18.57 -8.91
N SER A 60 5.43 18.10 -9.27
CA SER A 60 5.24 16.84 -9.99
C SER A 60 4.38 17.06 -11.24
N ALA A 61 4.77 16.40 -12.32
CA ALA A 61 4.00 16.27 -13.56
C ALA A 61 3.75 14.78 -13.82
N PHE A 62 2.50 14.42 -14.06
CA PHE A 62 2.08 13.06 -14.37
C PHE A 62 1.57 13.02 -15.80
N GLU A 63 1.94 11.95 -16.52
CA GLU A 63 1.44 11.67 -17.87
C GLU A 63 0.87 10.26 -17.89
N ASP A 64 -0.46 10.15 -18.07
CA ASP A 64 -1.16 8.89 -18.27
C ASP A 64 -1.05 8.47 -19.74
N ILE A 65 -0.12 7.58 -20.06
CA ILE A 65 0.14 7.12 -21.42
C ILE A 65 -0.99 6.26 -22.02
N THR A 66 -2.02 5.93 -21.25
CA THR A 66 -3.20 5.21 -21.77
C THR A 66 -4.19 6.15 -22.46
N LYS A 67 -4.10 7.46 -22.21
CA LYS A 67 -5.00 8.50 -22.76
C LYS A 67 -4.35 9.19 -23.97
N LYS A 68 -5.15 9.52 -24.98
CA LYS A 68 -4.67 10.14 -26.24
C LYS A 68 -4.87 11.66 -26.29
N ASP A 69 -5.68 12.23 -25.43
CA ASP A 69 -6.03 13.63 -25.38
C ASP A 69 -5.24 14.41 -24.31
N ARG A 70 -5.55 15.71 -24.16
CA ARG A 70 -4.91 16.55 -23.16
C ARG A 70 -5.23 16.17 -21.71
N THR A 71 -6.24 15.35 -21.48
CA THR A 71 -6.59 14.85 -20.14
C THR A 71 -5.56 13.88 -19.58
N LYS A 72 -4.58 13.48 -20.37
CA LYS A 72 -3.47 12.64 -19.94
C LYS A 72 -2.53 13.34 -18.95
N TYR A 73 -2.51 14.65 -18.91
CA TYR A 73 -1.59 15.40 -18.05
C TYR A 73 -2.25 15.84 -16.75
N GLU A 74 -1.54 15.64 -15.67
CA GLU A 74 -1.86 16.11 -14.33
C GLU A 74 -0.62 16.79 -13.74
N TYR A 75 -0.80 17.94 -13.11
CA TYR A 75 0.28 18.68 -12.47
C TYR A 75 -0.08 18.94 -11.01
N ILE A 76 0.86 18.70 -10.12
CA ILE A 76 0.76 19.07 -8.70
C ILE A 76 1.93 20.00 -8.40
N ILE A 77 1.68 21.31 -8.43
CA ILE A 77 2.71 22.34 -8.30
C ILE A 77 2.14 23.59 -7.60
N PRO A 78 2.63 23.98 -6.43
CA PRO A 78 3.51 23.19 -5.55
C PRO A 78 2.79 22.07 -4.82
N ASN A 79 3.53 21.19 -4.18
CA ASN A 79 3.07 20.33 -3.10
C ASN A 79 4.00 20.52 -1.90
N LEU A 80 3.44 20.90 -0.78
CA LEU A 80 4.14 21.17 0.48
C LEU A 80 3.61 20.20 1.54
N VAL A 81 4.49 19.48 2.21
CA VAL A 81 4.18 18.62 3.35
C VAL A 81 4.99 19.08 4.53
N PHE A 82 4.32 19.31 5.65
CA PHE A 82 4.97 19.66 6.91
C PHE A 82 4.45 18.74 8.02
N GLU A 83 5.37 18.11 8.72
CA GLU A 83 5.06 17.27 9.88
C GLU A 83 5.86 17.74 11.07
N ARG A 84 5.22 17.74 12.23
CA ARG A 84 5.87 18.11 13.48
C ARG A 84 5.26 17.34 14.65
N ASN A 85 6.12 16.76 15.47
CA ASN A 85 5.75 16.40 16.82
C ASN A 85 5.70 17.67 17.68
N VAL A 86 4.51 18.04 18.13
CA VAL A 86 4.28 19.27 18.92
C VAL A 86 4.76 19.08 20.34
N PHE A 87 4.36 17.98 20.94
CA PHE A 87 4.85 17.55 22.24
C PHE A 87 4.63 16.04 22.45
N THR A 88 5.49 15.49 23.30
CA THR A 88 5.34 14.16 23.87
C THR A 88 5.44 14.28 25.38
N ASP A 89 4.40 13.86 26.11
CA ASP A 89 4.29 13.97 27.55
C ASP A 89 3.92 12.62 28.18
N GLU A 90 4.51 12.31 29.34
CA GLU A 90 4.30 11.03 30.01
C GLU A 90 2.85 10.81 30.51
N LYS A 91 2.05 11.87 30.67
CA LYS A 91 0.66 11.77 31.13
C LYS A 91 -0.33 11.96 30.00
N LEU A 92 -0.11 12.92 29.13
CA LEU A 92 -1.02 13.32 28.08
C LEU A 92 -0.82 12.55 26.77
N GLY A 93 0.35 11.94 26.60
CA GLY A 93 0.70 11.25 25.35
C GLY A 93 1.35 12.17 24.33
N MET A 94 1.08 11.94 23.05
CA MET A 94 1.73 12.59 21.93
C MET A 94 0.74 13.36 21.08
N VAL A 95 1.12 14.57 20.67
CA VAL A 95 0.39 15.38 19.69
C VAL A 95 1.28 15.69 18.51
N ASP A 96 0.79 15.33 17.32
CA ASP A 96 1.45 15.58 16.04
C ASP A 96 0.58 16.48 15.16
N ILE A 97 1.23 17.32 14.36
CA ILE A 97 0.63 18.08 13.27
C ILE A 97 1.15 17.53 11.96
N HIS A 98 0.25 17.27 11.03
CA HIS A 98 0.57 17.02 9.63
C HIS A 98 -0.20 18.02 8.78
N SER A 99 0.53 18.82 8.00
CA SER A 99 -0.03 19.83 7.10
C SER A 99 0.36 19.50 5.67
N ASN A 100 -0.61 19.56 4.76
CA ASN A 100 -0.39 19.38 3.33
C ASN A 100 -1.04 20.51 2.55
N ALA A 101 -0.26 21.20 1.72
CA ALA A 101 -0.75 22.27 0.85
C ALA A 101 -0.34 21.98 -0.60
N PHE A 102 -1.29 21.96 -1.52
CA PHE A 102 -1.00 21.71 -2.92
C PHE A 102 -1.93 22.46 -3.87
N ALA A 103 -1.41 22.67 -5.09
CA ALA A 103 -2.21 23.10 -6.22
C ALA A 103 -2.13 22.02 -7.31
N LYS A 104 -3.29 21.45 -7.66
CA LYS A 104 -3.46 20.36 -8.61
C LYS A 104 -4.24 20.86 -9.83
N ASN A 105 -3.68 20.64 -11.04
CA ASN A 105 -4.35 20.88 -12.32
C ASN A 105 -4.46 19.54 -13.05
N TYR A 106 -5.68 19.20 -13.50
CA TYR A 106 -5.96 17.92 -14.15
C TYR A 106 -7.13 18.04 -15.12
N ASN A 107 -7.33 17.04 -15.96
CA ASN A 107 -8.44 16.97 -16.93
C ASN A 107 -8.68 18.28 -17.70
N VAL A 108 -7.59 18.91 -18.16
CA VAL A 108 -7.55 20.15 -18.99
C VAL A 108 -7.95 21.43 -18.25
N ASN A 109 -9.10 21.45 -17.57
CA ASN A 109 -9.68 22.67 -16.98
C ASN A 109 -10.08 22.49 -15.51
N GLN A 110 -9.66 21.43 -14.88
CA GLN A 110 -9.97 21.21 -13.48
C GLN A 110 -8.79 21.64 -12.60
N THR A 111 -9.09 22.50 -11.63
CA THR A 111 -8.07 22.99 -10.69
C THR A 111 -8.56 22.78 -9.26
N THR A 112 -7.68 22.32 -8.40
CA THR A 112 -7.93 22.23 -6.96
C THR A 112 -6.73 22.77 -6.22
N LYS A 113 -6.92 23.79 -5.41
CA LYS A 113 -5.94 24.29 -4.44
C LYS A 113 -6.43 23.86 -3.08
N MET A 114 -5.59 23.24 -2.31
CA MET A 114 -5.99 22.66 -1.03
C MET A 114 -4.92 22.89 0.04
N PHE A 115 -5.39 23.16 1.26
CA PHE A 115 -4.57 23.21 2.46
C PHE A 115 -5.25 22.42 3.56
N VAL A 116 -4.66 21.30 3.93
CA VAL A 116 -5.17 20.38 4.93
C VAL A 116 -4.27 20.40 6.15
N ASN A 117 -4.87 20.49 7.33
CA ASN A 117 -4.17 20.37 8.61
C ASN A 117 -4.80 19.25 9.43
N ASP A 118 -4.00 18.28 9.78
CA ASP A 118 -4.34 17.18 10.68
C ASP A 118 -3.65 17.38 12.02
N PHE A 119 -4.45 17.45 13.07
CA PHE A 119 -3.98 17.40 14.45
C PHE A 119 -4.31 16.02 14.99
N SER A 120 -3.32 15.22 15.25
CA SER A 120 -3.48 13.88 15.81
C SER A 120 -3.00 13.83 17.26
N TRP A 121 -3.81 13.25 18.12
CA TRP A 121 -3.48 12.99 19.51
C TRP A 121 -3.55 11.49 19.79
N LYS A 122 -2.55 10.98 20.48
CA LYS A 122 -2.51 9.61 20.99
C LYS A 122 -2.15 9.64 22.46
N SER A 123 -3.07 9.18 23.31
CA SER A 123 -2.76 9.04 24.74
C SER A 123 -1.70 7.96 24.96
N ASN A 124 -1.04 8.00 26.08
CA ASN A 124 -0.25 6.88 26.56
C ASN A 124 -1.14 5.66 26.79
N MET A 125 -0.54 4.48 26.78
CA MET A 125 -1.25 3.24 27.07
C MET A 125 -1.45 3.09 28.58
N PHE A 126 -2.69 2.87 28.97
CA PHE A 126 -3.05 2.54 30.36
C PHE A 126 -3.19 1.03 30.48
N THR A 127 -2.50 0.46 31.44
CA THR A 127 -2.64 -0.97 31.74
C THR A 127 -3.28 -1.12 33.13
N ASN A 128 -4.42 -1.78 33.22
CA ASN A 128 -5.08 -2.06 34.48
C ASN A 128 -4.51 -3.34 35.12
N PHE A 129 -4.90 -3.60 36.39
CA PHE A 129 -4.43 -4.74 37.18
C PHE A 129 -4.79 -6.13 36.60
N LYS A 130 -5.68 -6.20 35.59
CA LYS A 130 -6.03 -7.44 34.87
C LYS A 130 -5.30 -7.57 33.52
N GLY A 131 -4.38 -6.65 33.20
CA GLY A 131 -3.63 -6.65 31.96
C GLY A 131 -4.38 -6.11 30.75
N LEU A 132 -5.55 -5.46 30.95
CA LEU A 132 -6.24 -4.76 29.88
C LEU A 132 -5.45 -3.48 29.53
N GLU A 133 -4.97 -3.42 28.33
CA GLU A 133 -4.28 -2.26 27.74
C GLU A 133 -5.28 -1.39 26.98
N SER A 134 -5.32 -0.11 27.30
CA SER A 134 -6.25 0.83 26.69
C SER A 134 -5.56 2.13 26.31
N LYS A 135 -6.04 2.79 25.25
CA LYS A 135 -5.60 4.12 24.82
C LYS A 135 -6.72 4.88 24.14
N PHE A 136 -6.59 6.20 24.12
CA PHE A 136 -7.43 7.09 23.33
C PHE A 136 -6.62 7.60 22.12
N GLU A 137 -7.30 7.83 21.02
CA GLU A 137 -6.78 8.52 19.84
C GLU A 137 -7.77 9.58 19.38
N GLY A 138 -7.28 10.75 19.03
CA GLY A 138 -8.06 11.87 18.49
C GLY A 138 -7.47 12.34 17.17
N LEU A 139 -8.33 12.74 16.25
CA LEU A 139 -7.97 13.38 14.98
C LEU A 139 -8.89 14.58 14.77
N LEU A 140 -8.32 15.73 14.50
CA LEU A 140 -9.00 16.92 14.01
C LEU A 140 -8.41 17.25 12.64
N LYS A 141 -9.24 17.26 11.59
CA LYS A 141 -8.86 17.58 10.23
C LYS A 141 -9.57 18.86 9.81
N ILE A 142 -8.79 19.83 9.33
CA ILE A 142 -9.27 21.10 8.79
C ILE A 142 -8.85 21.15 7.34
N VAL A 143 -9.82 21.21 6.43
CA VAL A 143 -9.62 21.24 4.99
C VAL A 143 -10.06 22.58 4.45
N ASN A 144 -9.13 23.37 3.92
CA ASN A 144 -9.39 24.62 3.23
C ASN A 144 -9.11 24.41 1.75
N TYR A 145 -10.05 24.76 0.88
CA TYR A 145 -9.89 24.55 -0.55
C TYR A 145 -10.59 25.58 -1.42
N GLU A 146 -10.09 25.71 -2.63
CA GLU A 146 -10.70 26.39 -3.78
C GLU A 146 -10.63 25.44 -4.96
N ALA A 147 -11.76 25.19 -5.61
CA ALA A 147 -11.85 24.23 -6.71
C ALA A 147 -12.65 24.82 -7.88
N ASP A 148 -12.11 24.64 -9.10
CA ASP A 148 -12.76 25.06 -10.34
C ASP A 148 -13.04 23.82 -11.20
N ASN A 149 -14.26 23.69 -11.71
CA ASN A 149 -14.72 22.59 -12.57
C ASN A 149 -14.50 21.19 -12.00
N ALA A 150 -14.33 21.05 -10.69
CA ALA A 150 -14.04 19.79 -10.02
C ALA A 150 -15.32 19.25 -9.37
N GLU A 151 -16.00 18.29 -9.99
CA GLU A 151 -17.28 17.72 -9.55
C GLU A 151 -17.29 17.18 -8.10
N LYS A 152 -16.13 16.76 -7.61
CA LYS A 152 -15.97 16.23 -6.25
C LYS A 152 -16.02 17.30 -5.15
N TYR A 153 -15.92 18.58 -5.51
CA TYR A 153 -15.77 19.71 -4.59
C TYR A 153 -16.78 20.81 -4.89
N LYS A 154 -17.06 21.64 -3.89
CA LYS A 154 -17.82 22.86 -4.09
C LYS A 154 -16.98 23.87 -4.89
N THR A 155 -17.57 24.49 -5.89
CA THR A 155 -16.88 25.42 -6.81
C THR A 155 -17.16 26.90 -6.52
N ASP A 156 -17.85 27.22 -5.42
CA ASP A 156 -18.29 28.57 -5.08
C ASP A 156 -17.22 29.35 -4.28
N GLY A 157 -15.98 29.37 -4.80
CA GLY A 157 -14.87 30.09 -4.18
C GLY A 157 -14.20 29.31 -3.04
N PHE A 158 -13.73 30.04 -2.02
CA PHE A 158 -13.02 29.43 -0.88
C PHE A 158 -13.98 28.70 0.04
N ASN A 159 -13.65 27.46 0.37
CA ASN A 159 -14.41 26.60 1.27
C ASN A 159 -13.51 26.13 2.42
N ALA A 160 -14.11 26.03 3.61
CA ALA A 160 -13.47 25.47 4.79
C ALA A 160 -14.37 24.39 5.39
N GLU A 161 -13.80 23.20 5.61
CA GLU A 161 -14.52 22.06 6.16
C GLU A 161 -13.73 21.48 7.34
N VAL A 162 -14.47 21.07 8.38
CA VAL A 162 -13.87 20.49 9.59
C VAL A 162 -14.47 19.13 9.84
N SER A 163 -13.61 18.17 10.06
CA SER A 163 -13.96 16.83 10.49
C SER A 163 -13.11 16.39 11.66
N SER A 164 -13.64 15.50 12.48
CA SER A 164 -12.91 14.98 13.62
C SER A 164 -13.25 13.52 13.87
N ALA A 165 -12.37 12.83 14.57
CA ALA A 165 -12.63 11.49 15.06
C ALA A 165 -12.01 11.30 16.43
N LEU A 166 -12.71 10.58 17.31
CA LEU A 166 -12.24 10.14 18.61
C LEU A 166 -12.40 8.62 18.69
N ALA A 167 -11.37 7.92 19.13
CA ALA A 167 -11.41 6.48 19.31
C ALA A 167 -10.89 6.08 20.68
N TYR A 168 -11.60 5.17 21.32
CA TYR A 168 -11.12 4.39 22.47
C TYR A 168 -10.72 3.00 21.97
N LYS A 169 -9.50 2.58 22.24
CA LYS A 169 -8.97 1.28 21.82
C LYS A 169 -8.56 0.48 23.05
N ALA A 170 -8.98 -0.76 23.11
CA ALA A 170 -8.65 -1.70 24.17
C ALA A 170 -8.18 -3.02 23.58
N LYS A 171 -7.20 -3.63 24.22
CA LYS A 171 -6.73 -5.00 23.91
C LYS A 171 -6.36 -5.73 25.19
N LEU A 172 -6.57 -7.04 25.18
CA LEU A 172 -6.24 -7.91 26.32
C LEU A 172 -5.25 -9.00 25.86
N PRO A 173 -3.93 -8.77 25.99
CA PRO A 173 -2.93 -9.74 25.57
C PRO A 173 -2.86 -10.92 26.59
N LEU A 174 -3.42 -12.05 26.22
CA LEU A 174 -3.33 -13.29 26.96
C LEU A 174 -2.14 -14.09 26.45
N VAL A 175 -1.29 -14.56 27.38
CA VAL A 175 -0.03 -15.24 27.05
C VAL A 175 0.02 -16.60 27.70
N LYS A 176 0.38 -17.63 26.91
CA LYS A 176 0.64 -18.99 27.40
C LYS A 176 2.06 -19.42 27.01
N LYS A 177 2.93 -19.56 28.02
CA LYS A 177 4.27 -20.12 27.82
C LYS A 177 4.23 -21.66 27.97
N ASN A 178 4.85 -22.36 27.03
CA ASN A 178 5.06 -23.79 27.09
C ASN A 178 6.57 -24.06 27.04
N ILE A 179 7.19 -24.10 28.21
CA ILE A 179 8.65 -24.26 28.37
C ILE A 179 9.13 -25.61 27.84
N SER A 180 8.36 -26.68 28.04
CA SER A 180 8.74 -28.03 27.58
C SER A 180 8.78 -28.16 26.05
N LYS A 181 8.00 -27.37 25.34
CA LYS A 181 7.97 -27.31 23.87
C LYS A 181 8.73 -26.13 23.28
N ASN A 182 9.37 -25.33 24.13
CA ASN A 182 10.06 -24.10 23.74
C ASN A 182 9.18 -23.16 22.89
N LYS A 183 7.91 -22.96 23.30
CA LYS A 183 6.91 -22.16 22.56
C LYS A 183 6.15 -21.19 23.45
N ILE A 184 5.76 -20.07 22.87
CA ILE A 184 4.90 -19.06 23.47
C ILE A 184 3.73 -18.77 22.54
N SER A 185 2.52 -18.75 23.09
CA SER A 185 1.29 -18.44 22.36
C SER A 185 0.65 -17.18 22.90
N PHE A 186 0.11 -16.38 22.03
CA PHE A 186 -0.63 -15.16 22.33
C PHE A 186 -2.05 -15.26 21.80
N LEU A 187 -3.00 -14.78 22.57
CA LEU A 187 -4.38 -14.55 22.18
C LEU A 187 -4.74 -13.13 22.60
N THR A 188 -4.99 -12.24 21.66
CA THR A 188 -5.22 -10.82 21.93
C THR A 188 -6.55 -10.37 21.33
N PRO A 189 -7.67 -10.46 22.08
CA PRO A 189 -8.90 -9.75 21.73
C PRO A 189 -8.67 -8.24 21.69
N LYS A 190 -9.30 -7.59 20.72
CA LYS A 190 -9.22 -6.13 20.50
C LYS A 190 -10.61 -5.55 20.32
N LEU A 191 -10.81 -4.36 20.85
CA LEU A 191 -12.01 -3.56 20.69
C LEU A 191 -11.62 -2.11 20.42
N SER A 192 -12.31 -1.46 19.50
CA SER A 192 -12.23 -0.01 19.34
C SER A 192 -13.63 0.56 19.18
N LEU A 193 -13.93 1.59 19.96
CA LEU A 193 -15.14 2.40 19.81
C LEU A 193 -14.73 3.73 19.19
N ARG A 194 -15.37 4.10 18.09
CA ARG A 194 -15.01 5.28 17.31
C ARG A 194 -16.24 6.16 17.09
N TYR A 195 -16.06 7.45 17.30
CA TYR A 195 -17.03 8.51 17.02
C TYR A 195 -16.39 9.56 16.12
N ALA A 196 -16.97 9.83 14.97
CA ALA A 196 -16.45 10.79 14.00
C ALA A 196 -17.57 11.72 13.50
N PRO A 197 -17.76 12.87 14.16
CA PRO A 197 -18.67 13.92 13.71
C PRO A 197 -18.00 14.81 12.65
N GLY A 198 -18.81 15.67 12.03
CA GLY A 198 -18.35 16.72 11.11
C GLY A 198 -18.64 16.42 9.66
N HIS A 199 -17.93 17.12 8.79
CA HIS A 199 -18.12 17.02 7.34
C HIS A 199 -17.45 15.75 6.79
N MET A 200 -18.10 15.17 5.80
CA MET A 200 -17.49 14.12 4.96
C MET A 200 -17.95 14.34 3.52
N ARG A 201 -16.97 14.50 2.62
CA ARG A 201 -17.22 14.50 1.19
C ARG A 201 -17.69 13.10 0.73
N ASN A 202 -18.52 13.07 -0.30
CA ASN A 202 -18.90 11.81 -0.95
C ASN A 202 -17.67 11.21 -1.67
N ILE A 203 -17.32 9.97 -1.29
CA ILE A 203 -16.22 9.19 -1.85
C ILE A 203 -16.70 7.83 -2.39
N GLN A 204 -18.00 7.71 -2.69
CA GLN A 204 -18.62 6.46 -3.17
C GLN A 204 -17.90 5.84 -4.38
N ASN A 205 -17.29 6.66 -5.21
CA ASN A 205 -16.56 6.23 -6.42
C ASN A 205 -15.04 6.18 -6.22
N ASP A 206 -14.54 6.41 -5.02
CA ASP A 206 -13.11 6.36 -4.73
C ASP A 206 -12.69 4.92 -4.33
N ASP A 207 -11.43 4.59 -4.59
CA ASP A 207 -10.89 3.29 -4.19
C ASP A 207 -10.57 3.31 -2.69
N LEU A 208 -11.30 2.52 -1.93
CA LEU A 208 -11.09 2.30 -0.52
C LEU A 208 -11.18 0.80 -0.24
N LYS A 209 -10.10 0.25 0.29
CA LYS A 209 -10.00 -1.17 0.64
C LYS A 209 -9.99 -1.33 2.16
N LEU A 210 -10.93 -2.13 2.69
CA LEU A 210 -10.86 -2.58 4.05
C LEU A 210 -9.95 -3.81 4.13
N SER A 211 -8.99 -3.78 5.04
CA SER A 211 -8.09 -4.89 5.34
C SER A 211 -7.84 -4.96 6.85
N TYR A 212 -7.29 -6.05 7.35
CA TYR A 212 -6.94 -6.13 8.76
C TYR A 212 -5.93 -5.04 9.16
N GLY A 213 -5.02 -4.69 8.25
CA GLY A 213 -3.98 -3.66 8.48
C GLY A 213 -4.54 -2.26 8.77
N ASN A 214 -5.67 -1.86 8.14
CA ASN A 214 -6.29 -0.56 8.39
C ASN A 214 -7.55 -0.61 9.28
N LEU A 215 -8.00 -1.81 9.68
CA LEU A 215 -9.24 -2.04 10.42
C LEU A 215 -9.38 -1.16 11.67
N PHE A 216 -8.31 -1.10 12.47
CA PHE A 216 -8.28 -0.35 13.73
C PHE A 216 -7.75 1.08 13.57
N SER A 217 -7.54 1.58 12.34
CA SER A 217 -7.13 2.96 12.11
C SER A 217 -8.24 3.93 12.50
N ILE A 218 -7.87 5.09 13.06
CA ILE A 218 -8.84 6.15 13.38
C ILE A 218 -9.48 6.74 12.13
N ASN A 219 -8.70 6.79 11.02
CA ASN A 219 -9.17 7.08 9.67
C ASN A 219 -8.68 5.96 8.75
N LYS A 220 -9.58 5.30 8.04
CA LYS A 220 -9.24 4.17 7.14
C LYS A 220 -9.02 4.62 5.71
N ASN A 221 -9.44 5.86 5.42
CA ASN A 221 -9.33 6.45 4.11
C ASN A 221 -7.94 7.03 3.87
N ALA A 222 -7.37 6.78 2.69
CA ALA A 222 -6.09 7.35 2.25
C ALA A 222 -6.23 8.76 1.64
N GLN A 223 -7.47 9.26 1.40
CA GLN A 223 -7.68 10.61 0.87
C GLN A 223 -7.29 11.66 1.91
N VAL A 224 -6.52 12.65 1.49
CA VAL A 224 -5.98 13.69 2.39
C VAL A 224 -7.07 14.57 3.00
N ASP A 225 -8.21 14.70 2.33
CA ASP A 225 -9.30 15.63 2.63
C ASP A 225 -10.51 14.98 3.32
N VAL A 226 -10.47 13.69 3.62
CA VAL A 226 -11.63 12.96 4.12
C VAL A 226 -11.35 12.26 5.45
N VAL A 227 -12.32 12.33 6.35
CA VAL A 227 -12.45 11.46 7.53
C VAL A 227 -13.80 10.77 7.44
N GLU A 228 -13.82 9.44 7.57
CA GLU A 228 -15.08 8.67 7.56
C GLU A 228 -15.97 9.09 8.73
N LYS A 229 -17.15 9.60 8.40
CA LYS A 229 -18.15 10.03 9.39
C LYS A 229 -18.91 8.84 9.95
N GLY A 230 -19.26 8.90 11.24
CA GLY A 230 -20.16 7.94 11.87
C GLY A 230 -19.68 7.46 13.23
N VAL A 231 -20.48 6.55 13.78
CA VAL A 231 -20.20 5.85 15.05
C VAL A 231 -20.03 4.38 14.76
N SER A 232 -18.92 3.80 15.18
CA SER A 232 -18.62 2.39 14.92
C SER A 232 -17.96 1.70 16.11
N ALA A 233 -18.26 0.41 16.24
CA ALA A 233 -17.56 -0.53 17.08
C ALA A 233 -16.74 -1.47 16.19
N ILE A 234 -15.45 -1.58 16.48
CA ILE A 234 -14.52 -2.42 15.73
C ILE A 234 -14.02 -3.49 16.69
N TYR A 235 -14.18 -4.74 16.33
CA TYR A 235 -13.74 -5.85 17.14
C TYR A 235 -12.89 -6.83 16.34
N GLY A 236 -11.99 -7.51 17.02
CA GLY A 236 -11.12 -8.47 16.38
C GLY A 236 -10.32 -9.28 17.38
N VAL A 237 -9.58 -10.23 16.85
CA VAL A 237 -8.71 -11.11 17.61
C VAL A 237 -7.43 -11.37 16.85
N GLU A 238 -6.32 -11.39 17.57
CA GLU A 238 -5.04 -11.86 17.06
C GLU A 238 -4.62 -13.10 17.85
N ILE A 239 -4.23 -14.14 17.13
CA ILE A 239 -3.70 -15.37 17.68
C ILE A 239 -2.32 -15.55 17.06
N SER A 240 -1.31 -15.83 17.87
CA SER A 240 0.02 -16.18 17.35
C SER A 240 0.74 -17.18 18.22
N ASN A 241 1.66 -17.89 17.59
CA ASN A 241 2.55 -18.81 18.27
C ASN A 241 3.97 -18.59 17.76
N ASN A 242 4.89 -18.42 18.69
CA ASN A 242 6.30 -18.19 18.42
C ASN A 242 7.15 -19.24 19.13
N ASN A 243 8.33 -19.50 18.62
CA ASN A 243 9.37 -20.18 19.38
C ASN A 243 9.81 -19.26 20.52
N LEU A 244 10.32 -19.86 21.60
CA LEU A 244 11.00 -19.12 22.66
C LEU A 244 12.49 -19.02 22.32
N ASP A 245 13.04 -17.82 22.41
CA ASP A 245 14.47 -17.56 22.38
C ASP A 245 14.88 -17.06 23.77
N GLY A 246 15.35 -18.00 24.60
CA GLY A 246 15.46 -17.73 26.03
C GLY A 246 14.10 -17.46 26.67
N ASN A 247 13.90 -16.23 27.15
CA ASN A 247 12.63 -15.79 27.77
C ASN A 247 11.78 -14.86 26.89
N VAL A 248 12.23 -14.54 25.67
CA VAL A 248 11.56 -13.62 24.75
C VAL A 248 10.92 -14.39 23.58
N PRO A 249 9.87 -13.83 22.96
CA PRO A 249 9.33 -14.38 21.72
C PRO A 249 10.39 -14.30 20.60
N GLY A 250 10.74 -15.45 20.04
CA GLY A 250 11.58 -15.57 18.86
C GLY A 250 10.77 -15.67 17.58
N GLU A 251 11.20 -16.56 16.68
CA GLU A 251 10.59 -16.74 15.37
C GLU A 251 9.11 -17.15 15.44
N LYS A 252 8.29 -16.54 14.58
CA LYS A 252 6.85 -16.81 14.48
C LYS A 252 6.59 -18.12 13.74
N ASN A 253 5.80 -19.02 14.33
CA ASN A 253 5.35 -20.27 13.71
C ASN A 253 4.04 -20.05 12.92
N TYR A 254 3.06 -19.39 13.54
CA TYR A 254 1.82 -19.00 12.88
C TYR A 254 1.22 -17.75 13.52
N SER A 255 0.42 -17.04 12.75
CA SER A 255 -0.51 -16.04 13.27
C SER A 255 -1.79 -16.03 12.45
N LEU A 256 -2.89 -15.67 13.12
CA LEU A 256 -4.19 -15.41 12.53
C LEU A 256 -4.73 -14.15 13.18
N SER A 257 -5.11 -13.19 12.34
CA SER A 257 -5.74 -11.93 12.74
C SER A 257 -7.08 -11.83 12.04
N LEU A 258 -8.14 -11.57 12.78
CA LEU A 258 -9.50 -11.45 12.28
C LEU A 258 -10.16 -10.22 12.87
N GLY A 259 -11.02 -9.56 12.12
CA GLY A 259 -11.83 -8.49 12.68
C GLY A 259 -12.88 -7.95 11.73
N GLN A 260 -13.80 -7.18 12.30
CA GLN A 260 -14.96 -6.64 11.62
C GLN A 260 -15.36 -5.30 12.24
N ILE A 261 -16.05 -4.47 11.47
CA ILE A 261 -16.63 -3.19 11.89
C ILE A 261 -18.15 -3.33 11.96
N TYR A 262 -18.72 -2.79 13.00
CA TYR A 262 -20.15 -2.58 13.13
C TYR A 262 -20.44 -1.08 13.22
N ASN A 263 -21.09 -0.52 12.21
CA ASN A 263 -21.53 0.88 12.15
C ASN A 263 -22.95 0.98 12.75
N ILE A 264 -23.21 2.00 13.54
CA ILE A 264 -24.56 2.24 14.08
C ILE A 264 -25.52 2.58 12.93
N GLU A 265 -25.04 3.38 11.97
CA GLU A 265 -25.79 3.81 10.79
C GLU A 265 -25.02 3.50 9.53
N GLU A 266 -25.71 3.22 8.44
CA GLU A 266 -25.15 3.09 7.10
C GLU A 266 -24.66 4.44 6.59
N ASN A 267 -23.58 4.44 5.81
CA ASN A 267 -23.00 5.65 5.24
C ASN A 267 -22.81 5.49 3.73
N THR A 268 -23.84 5.80 2.96
CA THR A 268 -23.86 5.69 1.49
C THR A 268 -22.87 6.60 0.77
N SER A 269 -22.19 7.51 1.46
CA SER A 269 -21.09 8.31 0.91
C SER A 269 -19.77 7.55 0.85
N LEU A 270 -19.69 6.34 1.42
CA LEU A 270 -18.55 5.44 1.33
C LEU A 270 -18.69 4.46 0.16
N PRO A 271 -17.59 3.95 -0.40
CA PRO A 271 -17.63 2.98 -1.48
C PRO A 271 -18.27 1.66 -1.02
N SER A 272 -19.28 1.17 -1.75
CA SER A 272 -19.93 -0.11 -1.45
C SER A 272 -18.97 -1.30 -1.51
N ARG A 273 -17.98 -1.22 -2.41
CA ARG A 273 -16.94 -2.24 -2.54
C ARG A 273 -16.04 -2.39 -1.31
N SER A 274 -16.00 -1.37 -0.43
CA SER A 274 -15.25 -1.44 0.83
C SER A 274 -16.04 -2.09 1.97
N SER A 275 -17.35 -2.35 1.80
CA SER A 275 -18.30 -2.77 2.83
C SER A 275 -18.42 -1.83 4.04
N LEU A 276 -17.77 -0.66 3.99
CA LEU A 276 -17.84 0.36 5.05
C LEU A 276 -19.12 1.20 5.02
N ASP A 277 -19.84 1.19 3.91
CA ASP A 277 -21.15 1.83 3.71
C ASP A 277 -22.27 1.13 4.50
N GLN A 278 -22.08 -0.15 4.84
CA GLN A 278 -23.04 -1.03 5.49
C GLN A 278 -22.94 -0.99 7.02
N LYS A 279 -23.97 -1.52 7.71
CA LYS A 279 -23.93 -1.68 9.18
C LYS A 279 -22.86 -2.65 9.64
N ALA A 280 -22.78 -3.81 9.01
CA ALA A 280 -21.70 -4.76 9.27
C ALA A 280 -20.77 -4.80 8.06
N SER A 281 -19.49 -4.53 8.26
CA SER A 281 -18.49 -4.67 7.20
C SER A 281 -18.21 -6.14 6.91
N ASP A 282 -17.47 -6.40 5.86
CA ASP A 282 -16.83 -7.69 5.65
C ASP A 282 -15.99 -8.10 6.85
N LEU A 283 -15.89 -9.42 7.08
CA LEU A 283 -14.90 -10.00 7.96
C LEU A 283 -13.55 -10.00 7.24
N VAL A 284 -12.60 -9.22 7.75
CA VAL A 284 -11.25 -9.17 7.16
C VAL A 284 -10.26 -9.92 8.05
N GLY A 285 -9.27 -10.52 7.41
CA GLY A 285 -8.25 -11.26 8.14
C GLY A 285 -6.93 -11.39 7.41
N GLU A 286 -5.92 -11.75 8.20
CA GLU A 286 -4.57 -12.09 7.75
C GLU A 286 -4.10 -13.34 8.47
N ALA A 287 -3.53 -14.27 7.72
CA ALA A 287 -2.95 -15.49 8.25
C ALA A 287 -1.50 -15.64 7.80
N TYR A 288 -0.67 -16.12 8.70
CA TYR A 288 0.71 -16.50 8.42
C TYR A 288 0.94 -17.89 9.00
N LEU A 289 1.56 -18.77 8.23
CA LEU A 289 1.88 -20.13 8.65
C LEU A 289 3.28 -20.53 8.15
N LYS A 290 4.17 -20.84 9.07
CA LYS A 290 5.46 -21.46 8.80
C LYS A 290 5.31 -22.97 8.96
N LEU A 291 5.17 -23.69 7.84
CA LEU A 291 5.05 -25.15 7.83
C LEU A 291 6.38 -25.85 8.11
N SER A 292 7.47 -25.25 7.63
CA SER A 292 8.84 -25.70 7.87
C SER A 292 9.79 -24.49 7.79
N ASN A 293 11.10 -24.72 8.02
CA ASN A 293 12.09 -23.67 7.82
C ASN A 293 12.13 -23.16 6.36
N ASN A 294 11.64 -23.96 5.44
CA ASN A 294 11.71 -23.71 4.01
C ASN A 294 10.37 -23.34 3.38
N LEU A 295 9.23 -23.53 4.09
CA LEU A 295 7.89 -23.28 3.52
C LEU A 295 7.09 -22.37 4.43
N THR A 296 6.72 -21.21 3.89
CA THR A 296 5.83 -20.24 4.54
C THR A 296 4.63 -19.95 3.66
N LEU A 297 3.47 -19.79 4.30
CA LEU A 297 2.22 -19.36 3.68
C LEU A 297 1.77 -18.05 4.30
N LYS A 298 1.26 -17.14 3.49
CA LYS A 298 0.59 -15.91 3.89
C LYS A 298 -0.74 -15.81 3.18
N ASN A 299 -1.74 -15.35 3.88
CA ASN A 299 -3.06 -15.13 3.29
C ASN A 299 -3.65 -13.85 3.86
N SER A 300 -4.23 -13.00 2.99
CA SER A 300 -5.03 -11.84 3.35
C SER A 300 -6.38 -11.98 2.68
N PHE A 301 -7.46 -11.80 3.41
CA PHE A 301 -8.80 -12.06 2.87
C PHE A 301 -9.86 -11.11 3.41
N SER A 302 -10.94 -10.98 2.64
CA SER A 302 -12.19 -10.32 3.00
C SER A 302 -13.34 -11.23 2.60
N VAL A 303 -14.21 -11.53 3.56
CA VAL A 303 -15.41 -12.37 3.38
C VAL A 303 -16.64 -11.54 3.73
N ASP A 304 -17.65 -11.58 2.87
CA ASP A 304 -18.93 -10.90 3.12
C ASP A 304 -19.48 -11.22 4.52
N HIS A 305 -20.14 -10.25 5.13
CA HIS A 305 -20.66 -10.36 6.50
C HIS A 305 -21.66 -11.54 6.68
N ASN A 306 -22.30 -12.01 5.59
CA ASN A 306 -23.15 -13.19 5.59
C ASN A 306 -22.39 -14.50 5.32
N PHE A 307 -21.08 -14.44 5.08
CA PHE A 307 -20.20 -15.57 4.74
C PHE A 307 -20.60 -16.32 3.44
N ASN A 308 -21.25 -15.63 2.51
CA ASN A 308 -21.66 -16.22 1.23
C ASN A 308 -20.56 -16.10 0.18
N ASP A 309 -19.86 -14.98 0.17
CA ASP A 309 -18.91 -14.63 -0.88
C ASP A 309 -17.54 -14.24 -0.30
N ILE A 310 -16.49 -14.61 -1.00
CA ILE A 310 -15.14 -14.14 -0.77
C ILE A 310 -14.91 -12.96 -1.70
N ASN A 311 -14.84 -11.75 -1.14
CA ASN A 311 -14.65 -10.52 -1.90
C ASN A 311 -13.17 -10.28 -2.25
N TYR A 312 -12.27 -10.78 -1.42
CA TYR A 312 -10.83 -10.69 -1.62
C TYR A 312 -10.12 -11.88 -1.00
N ASN A 313 -9.17 -12.46 -1.75
CA ASN A 313 -8.30 -13.53 -1.27
C ASN A 313 -6.93 -13.43 -1.96
N ASP A 314 -5.90 -13.08 -1.20
CA ASP A 314 -4.50 -13.07 -1.63
C ASP A 314 -3.74 -14.14 -0.85
N LEU A 315 -3.46 -15.26 -1.51
CA LEU A 315 -2.70 -16.37 -0.94
C LEU A 315 -1.30 -16.42 -1.54
N GLN A 316 -0.30 -16.38 -0.71
CA GLN A 316 1.11 -16.41 -1.09
C GLN A 316 1.81 -17.59 -0.43
N ALA A 317 2.58 -18.34 -1.21
CA ALA A 317 3.44 -19.42 -0.75
C ALA A 317 4.89 -19.13 -1.15
N ASN A 318 5.81 -19.23 -0.19
CA ASN A 318 7.23 -19.18 -0.41
C ASN A 318 7.87 -20.50 0.01
N LEU A 319 8.59 -21.15 -0.92
CA LEU A 319 9.30 -22.41 -0.71
C LEU A 319 10.76 -22.25 -1.11
N ILE A 320 11.68 -22.55 -0.18
CA ILE A 320 13.12 -22.49 -0.41
C ILE A 320 13.67 -23.92 -0.39
N LEU A 321 14.24 -24.37 -1.51
CA LEU A 321 14.85 -25.67 -1.65
C LEU A 321 16.33 -25.50 -2.09
N GLY A 322 17.23 -25.60 -1.12
CA GLY A 322 18.65 -25.35 -1.35
C GLY A 322 18.90 -23.93 -1.86
N ASN A 323 19.35 -23.79 -3.10
CA ASN A 323 19.60 -22.54 -3.78
C ASN A 323 18.44 -22.07 -4.69
N THR A 324 17.26 -22.70 -4.57
CA THR A 324 16.07 -22.36 -5.35
C THR A 324 14.99 -21.79 -4.44
N ASN A 325 14.47 -20.63 -4.83
CA ASN A 325 13.34 -19.95 -4.17
C ASN A 325 12.12 -19.94 -5.10
N PHE A 326 11.02 -20.52 -4.65
CA PHE A 326 9.73 -20.56 -5.32
C PHE A 326 8.76 -19.62 -4.60
N ASN A 327 8.27 -18.61 -5.30
CA ASN A 327 7.18 -17.76 -4.83
C ASN A 327 5.97 -18.02 -5.73
N ILE A 328 4.84 -18.36 -5.14
CA ILE A 328 3.56 -18.53 -5.82
C ILE A 328 2.55 -17.64 -5.13
N SER A 329 1.81 -16.85 -5.90
CA SER A 329 0.70 -16.04 -5.41
C SER A 329 -0.57 -16.32 -6.21
N TYR A 330 -1.68 -16.44 -5.49
CA TYR A 330 -3.02 -16.52 -6.03
C TYR A 330 -3.81 -15.32 -5.54
N LEU A 331 -4.34 -14.51 -6.46
CA LEU A 331 -5.24 -13.41 -6.17
C LEU A 331 -6.60 -13.68 -6.76
N GLU A 332 -7.61 -13.59 -5.92
CA GLU A 332 -9.01 -13.54 -6.29
C GLU A 332 -9.66 -12.30 -5.70
N GLU A 333 -10.25 -11.48 -6.55
CA GLU A 333 -10.87 -10.22 -6.17
C GLU A 333 -12.20 -10.10 -6.91
N ASN A 334 -13.30 -10.18 -6.16
CA ASN A 334 -14.66 -10.17 -6.67
C ASN A 334 -15.34 -8.88 -6.20
N ASN A 335 -15.50 -7.91 -7.13
CA ASN A 335 -16.19 -6.65 -6.86
C ASN A 335 -15.73 -5.94 -5.57
N HIS A 336 -14.44 -6.04 -5.25
CA HIS A 336 -13.79 -5.34 -4.15
C HIS A 336 -13.23 -4.00 -4.65
N VAL A 337 -11.91 -3.78 -4.73
CA VAL A 337 -11.34 -2.62 -5.43
C VAL A 337 -11.32 -2.87 -6.93
N GLY A 338 -11.10 -4.11 -7.35
CA GLY A 338 -11.11 -4.55 -8.74
C GLY A 338 -11.93 -5.83 -8.94
N ASN A 339 -11.78 -6.40 -10.12
CA ASN A 339 -12.17 -7.77 -10.46
C ASN A 339 -10.93 -8.40 -11.08
N SER A 340 -10.28 -9.29 -10.35
CA SER A 340 -9.02 -9.89 -10.78
C SER A 340 -8.92 -11.30 -10.25
N ASN A 341 -8.63 -12.25 -11.13
CA ASN A 341 -8.42 -13.63 -10.73
C ASN A 341 -7.20 -14.16 -11.48
N TYR A 342 -6.06 -14.29 -10.78
CA TYR A 342 -4.83 -14.76 -11.40
C TYR A 342 -3.93 -15.56 -10.47
N VAL A 343 -3.08 -16.38 -11.09
CA VAL A 343 -1.92 -17.01 -10.45
C VAL A 343 -0.64 -16.39 -11.03
N LYS A 344 0.25 -16.00 -10.16
CA LYS A 344 1.61 -15.56 -10.49
C LYS A 344 2.63 -16.47 -9.80
N SER A 345 3.70 -16.81 -10.49
CA SER A 345 4.84 -17.51 -9.90
C SER A 345 6.14 -16.82 -10.27
N ASP A 346 7.06 -16.79 -9.34
CA ASP A 346 8.45 -16.34 -9.50
C ASP A 346 9.38 -17.42 -8.93
N ILE A 347 10.25 -17.96 -9.77
CA ILE A 347 11.20 -18.99 -9.41
C ILE A 347 12.59 -18.43 -9.63
N LYS A 348 13.44 -18.44 -8.61
CA LYS A 348 14.82 -17.97 -8.64
C LYS A 348 15.77 -19.10 -8.23
N ILE A 349 16.76 -19.34 -9.07
CA ILE A 349 17.78 -20.35 -8.86
C ILE A 349 19.14 -19.65 -8.82
N GLU A 350 19.82 -19.70 -7.70
CA GLU A 350 21.18 -19.21 -7.54
C GLU A 350 22.13 -20.33 -7.98
N LEU A 351 22.67 -20.23 -9.20
CA LEU A 351 23.61 -21.22 -9.75
C LEU A 351 24.97 -21.15 -9.04
N ASN A 352 25.40 -19.95 -8.69
CA ASN A 352 26.55 -19.63 -7.86
C ASN A 352 26.43 -18.20 -7.31
N ASN A 353 27.45 -17.73 -6.58
CA ASN A 353 27.45 -16.40 -5.94
C ASN A 353 27.26 -15.21 -6.89
N SER A 354 27.47 -15.41 -8.19
CA SER A 354 27.41 -14.34 -9.20
C SER A 354 26.36 -14.60 -10.28
N THR A 355 25.71 -15.76 -10.28
CA THR A 355 24.85 -16.16 -11.40
C THR A 355 23.51 -16.66 -10.91
N GLN A 356 22.45 -16.06 -11.46
CA GLN A 356 21.06 -16.37 -11.12
C GLN A 356 20.25 -16.68 -12.39
N LEU A 357 19.46 -17.73 -12.36
CA LEU A 357 18.41 -18.01 -13.33
C LEU A 357 17.06 -17.69 -12.68
N SER A 358 16.19 -16.96 -13.37
CA SER A 358 14.83 -16.72 -12.90
C SER A 358 13.79 -17.02 -13.98
N PHE A 359 12.66 -17.55 -13.52
CA PHE A 359 11.49 -17.82 -14.35
C PHE A 359 10.26 -17.29 -13.65
N ASP A 360 9.52 -16.41 -14.31
CA ASP A 360 8.27 -15.87 -13.81
C ASP A 360 7.16 -15.99 -14.86
N PHE A 361 5.94 -16.23 -14.39
CA PHE A 361 4.76 -16.26 -15.23
C PHE A 361 3.54 -15.69 -14.51
N LYS A 362 2.58 -15.22 -15.31
CA LYS A 362 1.27 -14.81 -14.84
C LYS A 362 0.18 -15.42 -15.72
N LYS A 363 -0.81 -16.03 -15.09
CA LYS A 363 -1.98 -16.60 -15.76
C LYS A 363 -3.24 -15.96 -15.20
N ASN A 364 -4.07 -15.42 -16.08
CA ASN A 364 -5.41 -14.98 -15.75
C ASN A 364 -6.32 -16.21 -15.72
N LEU A 365 -7.01 -16.42 -14.60
CA LEU A 365 -7.88 -17.58 -14.40
C LEU A 365 -9.30 -17.33 -14.89
N GLU A 366 -9.74 -16.09 -14.99
CA GLU A 366 -11.04 -15.72 -15.53
C GLU A 366 -11.11 -15.96 -17.04
N THR A 367 -10.10 -15.51 -17.77
CA THR A 367 -10.00 -15.71 -19.21
C THR A 367 -9.32 -17.02 -19.60
N HIS A 368 -8.83 -17.79 -18.63
CA HIS A 368 -8.02 -19.00 -18.81
C HIS A 368 -6.76 -18.80 -19.67
N SER A 369 -6.31 -17.55 -19.83
CA SER A 369 -5.16 -17.19 -20.66
C SER A 369 -3.91 -16.98 -19.83
N THR A 370 -2.76 -17.40 -20.39
CA THR A 370 -1.47 -16.97 -19.89
C THR A 370 -1.23 -15.53 -20.37
N GLU A 371 -0.85 -14.63 -19.48
CA GLU A 371 -0.52 -13.27 -19.86
C GLU A 371 0.92 -13.20 -20.38
N PHE A 372 1.84 -13.75 -19.62
CA PHE A 372 3.24 -13.85 -20.05
C PHE A 372 4.00 -14.96 -19.32
N TYR A 373 5.15 -15.36 -19.88
CA TYR A 373 6.27 -15.91 -19.13
C TYR A 373 7.58 -15.25 -19.53
N ASN A 374 8.48 -15.22 -18.57
CA ASN A 374 9.77 -14.58 -18.67
C ASN A 374 10.84 -15.52 -18.10
N LEU A 375 11.88 -15.77 -18.87
CA LEU A 375 13.06 -16.54 -18.45
C LEU A 375 14.27 -15.63 -18.52
N SER A 376 14.97 -15.43 -17.40
CA SER A 376 16.15 -14.58 -17.38
C SER A 376 17.35 -15.28 -16.75
N TYR A 377 18.50 -15.04 -17.33
CA TYR A 377 19.81 -15.43 -16.84
C TYR A 377 20.60 -14.17 -16.52
N ASN A 378 20.99 -13.99 -15.26
CA ASN A 378 21.68 -12.81 -14.77
C ASN A 378 23.04 -13.16 -14.17
N TYR A 379 24.05 -12.39 -14.55
CA TYR A 379 25.35 -12.33 -13.89
C TYR A 379 25.44 -11.05 -13.08
N ILE A 380 25.81 -11.15 -11.81
CA ILE A 380 25.86 -10.02 -10.87
C ILE A 380 27.18 -10.07 -10.13
N ASN A 381 27.90 -8.96 -10.12
CA ASN A 381 29.04 -8.73 -9.23
C ASN A 381 28.93 -7.33 -8.59
N ASP A 382 29.92 -6.91 -7.82
CA ASP A 382 29.90 -5.64 -7.06
C ASP A 382 29.69 -4.39 -7.94
N CYS A 383 30.02 -4.45 -9.22
CA CYS A 383 29.99 -3.30 -10.13
C CYS A 383 29.05 -3.45 -11.32
N LEU A 384 28.72 -4.68 -11.71
CA LEU A 384 28.00 -4.98 -12.96
C LEU A 384 26.89 -6.01 -12.73
N LYS A 385 25.75 -5.72 -13.30
CA LYS A 385 24.71 -6.71 -13.56
C LYS A 385 24.56 -6.83 -15.08
N ALA A 386 24.79 -8.03 -15.62
CA ALA A 386 24.54 -8.34 -17.03
C ALA A 386 23.52 -9.48 -17.13
N GLY A 387 22.53 -9.37 -17.99
CA GLY A 387 21.46 -10.34 -18.08
C GLY A 387 21.00 -10.56 -19.51
N LEU A 388 20.51 -11.78 -19.76
CA LEU A 388 19.78 -12.15 -20.96
C LEU A 388 18.37 -12.57 -20.52
N ALA A 389 17.33 -11.94 -21.04
CA ALA A 389 15.95 -12.24 -20.75
C ALA A 389 15.20 -12.62 -22.03
N PHE A 390 14.53 -13.76 -22.00
CA PHE A 390 13.54 -14.17 -23.00
C PHE A 390 12.16 -13.99 -22.41
N ARG A 391 11.31 -13.22 -23.10
CA ARG A 391 9.91 -12.98 -22.69
C ARG A 391 8.96 -13.35 -23.81
N ARG A 392 7.89 -14.02 -23.45
CA ARG A 392 6.77 -14.31 -24.33
C ARG A 392 5.49 -13.75 -23.75
N GLU A 393 4.84 -12.90 -24.50
CA GLU A 393 3.54 -12.32 -24.18
C GLU A 393 2.45 -12.94 -25.05
N PHE A 394 1.28 -13.17 -24.45
CA PHE A 394 0.15 -13.82 -25.13
C PHE A 394 -1.06 -12.90 -25.30
N TYR A 395 -1.00 -11.70 -24.74
CA TYR A 395 -2.08 -10.73 -24.88
C TYR A 395 -1.72 -9.66 -25.91
N ALA A 396 -2.76 -9.11 -26.53
CA ALA A 396 -2.67 -7.94 -27.38
C ALA A 396 -3.41 -6.77 -26.73
N ASP A 397 -2.79 -5.59 -26.69
CA ASP A 397 -3.39 -4.37 -26.16
C ASP A 397 -3.03 -3.19 -27.05
N LYS A 398 -4.01 -2.58 -27.71
CA LYS A 398 -3.85 -1.48 -28.68
C LYS A 398 -2.93 -1.88 -29.85
N ASP A 399 -1.73 -1.28 -29.89
CA ASP A 399 -0.70 -1.50 -30.90
C ASP A 399 0.29 -2.62 -30.49
N ILE A 400 0.05 -3.30 -29.36
CA ILE A 400 0.88 -4.40 -28.86
C ILE A 400 0.27 -5.71 -29.31
N GLU A 401 1.00 -6.46 -30.11
CA GLU A 401 0.67 -7.83 -30.50
C GLU A 401 1.37 -8.83 -29.56
N ALA A 402 0.80 -10.03 -29.44
CA ALA A 402 1.48 -11.12 -28.77
C ALA A 402 2.86 -11.35 -29.40
N SER A 403 3.91 -11.29 -28.61
CA SER A 403 5.28 -11.27 -29.14
C SER A 403 6.26 -12.10 -28.32
N ASP A 404 7.31 -12.53 -28.97
CA ASP A 404 8.50 -13.11 -28.36
C ASP A 404 9.62 -12.07 -28.40
N SER A 405 10.24 -11.76 -27.27
CA SER A 405 11.36 -10.83 -27.19
C SER A 405 12.58 -11.46 -26.52
N LEU A 406 13.75 -11.15 -27.04
CA LEU A 406 15.03 -11.49 -26.43
C LEU A 406 15.79 -10.20 -26.13
N MET A 407 16.07 -9.97 -24.87
CA MET A 407 16.70 -8.74 -24.39
C MET A 407 18.03 -9.02 -23.74
N PHE A 408 18.99 -8.16 -24.00
CA PHE A 408 20.24 -8.09 -23.25
C PHE A 408 20.24 -6.84 -22.38
N GLN A 409 20.50 -7.01 -21.08
CA GLN A 409 20.52 -5.93 -20.11
C GLN A 409 21.90 -5.80 -19.49
N ILE A 410 22.43 -4.58 -19.45
CA ILE A 410 23.63 -4.24 -18.68
C ILE A 410 23.28 -3.11 -17.72
N SER A 411 23.61 -3.30 -16.45
CA SER A 411 23.50 -2.27 -15.43
C SER A 411 24.84 -2.12 -14.72
N LEU A 412 25.36 -0.91 -14.69
CA LEU A 412 26.50 -0.55 -13.83
C LEU A 412 25.91 -0.15 -12.48
N LEU A 413 26.05 -0.98 -11.46
CA LEU A 413 25.38 -0.81 -10.15
C LEU A 413 25.54 0.58 -9.51
N PRO A 414 26.68 1.30 -9.67
CA PRO A 414 26.80 2.67 -9.20
C PRO A 414 26.00 3.73 -10.00
N PHE A 415 25.56 3.40 -11.23
CA PHE A 415 25.00 4.38 -12.18
C PHE A 415 23.60 4.00 -12.73
N GLY A 416 23.06 2.84 -12.34
CA GLY A 416 21.82 2.31 -12.94
C GLY A 416 22.02 1.57 -14.27
N GLY A 417 20.94 1.02 -14.84
CA GLY A 417 21.00 0.16 -16.02
C GLY A 417 20.11 0.59 -17.16
N VAL A 418 20.54 0.29 -18.41
CA VAL A 418 19.74 0.48 -19.62
C VAL A 418 19.53 -0.89 -20.28
N PRO A 419 18.30 -1.38 -20.46
CA PRO A 419 18.02 -2.57 -21.26
C PRO A 419 18.22 -2.25 -22.75
N VAL A 420 18.86 -3.16 -23.45
CA VAL A 420 19.05 -3.08 -24.92
C VAL A 420 18.31 -4.26 -25.54
N PRO A 421 17.24 -4.05 -26.32
CA PRO A 421 16.60 -5.13 -27.05
C PRO A 421 17.55 -5.68 -28.12
N LEU A 422 17.67 -6.99 -28.19
CA LEU A 422 18.49 -7.67 -29.22
C LEU A 422 17.65 -8.11 -30.43
N ILE A 423 16.41 -8.54 -30.20
CA ILE A 423 15.52 -9.04 -31.26
C ILE A 423 14.07 -8.86 -30.76
N ASP A 424 13.26 -8.16 -31.57
CA ASP A 424 11.79 -8.16 -31.50
C ASP A 424 11.28 -8.92 -32.75
N ARG A 425 10.42 -9.91 -32.55
CA ARG A 425 9.72 -10.63 -33.62
C ARG A 425 8.22 -10.70 -33.34
#